data_0477299b3cf5d722299042b169a428c7
#
_entry.id   0477299b3cf5d722299042b169a428c7
#
_cell.length_a   1.000
_cell.length_b   1.000
_cell.length_c   1.000
_cell.angle_alpha   90.00
_cell.angle_beta   90.00
_cell.angle_gamma   90.00
#
_symmetry.space_group_name_H-M   'P 1'
#
loop_
_entity.id
_entity.type
_entity.pdbx_description
1 polymer ?
#
loop_
_entity_poly.entity_id
_entity_poly.type
_entity_poly.pdbx_seq_one_letter_code
_entity_poly.pdbx_strand_id
1 'polypeptide(L)'
;MLRRDGILGIKIGDIVAVEYVGTLDNGGIFDSSEKGGPLEFKVGGGQVLQGFEDAVLGMEIGEKKNIRLEPSQGYGEYSQNLVETIPRSSIPNNEKLTEDTMLLVSLPDGSKIPASITAITEETVTLDMNHPLAGEVLHFEIKVVGIN
;
A
#
# COMPACT_ATOMS: atom_id res chain seq x y z
N MET A 1 -25.97 -9.67 14.77
CA MET A 1 -25.77 -10.99 15.41
C MET A 1 -24.74 -10.85 16.53
N LEU A 2 -25.05 -11.39 17.71
CA LEU A 2 -24.11 -11.37 18.83
C LEU A 2 -23.01 -12.40 18.61
N ARG A 3 -21.79 -12.00 18.94
CA ARG A 3 -20.66 -12.92 18.95
C ARG A 3 -20.73 -13.82 20.18
N ARG A 4 -19.87 -14.86 20.19
CA ARG A 4 -19.81 -15.83 21.28
C ARG A 4 -19.59 -15.17 22.65
N ASP A 5 -18.83 -14.10 22.70
CA ASP A 5 -18.52 -13.35 23.91
C ASP A 5 -19.56 -12.27 24.24
N GLY A 6 -20.66 -12.19 23.49
CA GLY A 6 -21.72 -11.22 23.69
C GLY A 6 -21.41 -9.83 23.14
N ILE A 7 -20.33 -9.67 22.42
CA ILE A 7 -19.92 -8.39 21.83
C ILE A 7 -20.31 -8.35 20.36
N LEU A 8 -20.91 -7.23 19.93
CA LEU A 8 -21.22 -6.99 18.52
C LEU A 8 -20.01 -6.37 17.83
N GLY A 9 -19.71 -6.88 16.64
CA GLY A 9 -18.70 -6.30 15.78
C GLY A 9 -17.27 -6.67 16.15
N ILE A 10 -16.36 -6.23 15.30
CA ILE A 10 -14.93 -6.51 15.41
C ILE A 10 -14.29 -5.58 16.43
N LYS A 11 -13.41 -6.12 17.25
CA LYS A 11 -12.64 -5.36 18.23
C LYS A 11 -11.15 -5.63 18.06
N ILE A 12 -10.32 -4.79 18.67
CA ILE A 12 -8.87 -4.99 18.70
C ILE A 12 -8.55 -6.35 19.32
N GLY A 13 -7.66 -7.09 18.66
CA GLY A 13 -7.27 -8.44 19.07
C GLY A 13 -7.98 -9.54 18.32
N ASP A 14 -9.07 -9.23 17.63
CA ASP A 14 -9.76 -10.22 16.81
C ASP A 14 -8.93 -10.56 15.57
N ILE A 15 -9.03 -11.81 15.13
CA ILE A 15 -8.50 -12.23 13.84
C ILE A 15 -9.67 -12.23 12.86
N VAL A 16 -9.57 -11.44 11.81
CA VAL A 16 -10.65 -11.27 10.85
C VAL A 16 -10.21 -11.73 9.47
N ALA A 17 -11.19 -12.21 8.70
CA ALA A 17 -11.00 -12.51 7.29
C ALA A 17 -11.89 -11.56 6.49
N VAL A 18 -11.32 -10.87 5.52
CA VAL A 18 -12.03 -9.90 4.70
C VAL A 18 -11.77 -10.13 3.23
N GLU A 19 -12.77 -9.87 2.41
CA GLU A 19 -12.59 -9.69 0.99
C GLU A 19 -12.51 -8.19 0.72
N TYR A 20 -11.65 -7.77 -0.20
CA TYR A 20 -11.50 -6.36 -0.46
C TYR A 20 -11.09 -6.09 -1.91
N VAL A 21 -11.40 -4.87 -2.35
CA VAL A 21 -10.91 -4.31 -3.61
C VAL A 21 -10.40 -2.91 -3.32
N GLY A 22 -9.15 -2.66 -3.67
CA GLY A 22 -8.53 -1.34 -3.54
C GLY A 22 -8.45 -0.66 -4.90
N THR A 23 -8.95 0.56 -4.99
CA THR A 23 -8.94 1.35 -6.22
C THR A 23 -8.34 2.73 -5.99
N LEU A 24 -7.86 3.33 -7.07
CA LEU A 24 -7.37 4.71 -7.08
C LEU A 24 -8.50 5.65 -7.54
N ASP A 25 -8.27 6.97 -7.40
CA ASP A 25 -9.26 7.97 -7.86
C ASP A 25 -9.62 7.82 -9.33
N ASN A 26 -8.71 7.30 -10.15
CA ASN A 26 -8.99 7.09 -11.58
C ASN A 26 -9.78 5.80 -11.85
N GLY A 27 -10.17 5.07 -10.79
CA GLY A 27 -10.91 3.82 -10.93
C GLY A 27 -10.04 2.59 -11.14
N GLY A 28 -8.72 2.76 -11.25
CA GLY A 28 -7.81 1.63 -11.43
C GLY A 28 -7.70 0.77 -10.18
N ILE A 29 -7.79 -0.54 -10.32
CA ILE A 29 -7.62 -1.48 -9.22
C ILE A 29 -6.12 -1.67 -8.97
N PHE A 30 -5.66 -1.38 -7.74
CA PHE A 30 -4.25 -1.59 -7.41
C PHE A 30 -4.04 -2.85 -6.57
N ASP A 31 -5.07 -3.36 -5.94
CA ASP A 31 -4.99 -4.57 -5.13
C ASP A 31 -6.39 -5.14 -4.92
N SER A 32 -6.47 -6.46 -4.72
CA SER A 32 -7.73 -7.10 -4.39
C SER A 32 -7.47 -8.47 -3.79
N SER A 33 -8.48 -9.01 -3.08
CA SER A 33 -8.42 -10.35 -2.53
C SER A 33 -8.83 -11.44 -3.53
N GLU A 34 -9.19 -11.05 -4.74
CA GLU A 34 -9.79 -11.93 -5.73
C GLU A 34 -8.91 -13.14 -6.08
N LYS A 35 -7.61 -12.92 -6.21
CA LYS A 35 -6.68 -13.99 -6.62
C LYS A 35 -6.14 -14.82 -5.47
N GLY A 36 -5.93 -14.20 -4.32
CA GLY A 36 -5.31 -14.86 -3.17
C GLY A 36 -6.28 -15.35 -2.11
N GLY A 37 -7.58 -15.11 -2.31
CA GLY A 37 -8.58 -15.40 -1.31
C GLY A 37 -8.66 -14.32 -0.24
N PRO A 38 -9.58 -14.47 0.74
CA PRO A 38 -9.76 -13.46 1.78
C PRO A 38 -8.45 -13.19 2.53
N LEU A 39 -8.25 -11.92 2.88
CA LEU A 39 -7.13 -11.51 3.69
C LEU A 39 -7.44 -11.75 5.16
N GLU A 40 -6.56 -12.48 5.85
CA GLU A 40 -6.67 -12.72 7.28
C GLU A 40 -5.64 -11.85 8.01
N PHE A 41 -6.08 -11.13 9.03
CA PHE A 41 -5.15 -10.32 9.83
C PHE A 41 -5.70 -10.13 11.24
N LYS A 42 -4.77 -9.82 12.16
CA LYS A 42 -5.13 -9.49 13.55
C LYS A 42 -5.35 -8.00 13.66
N VAL A 43 -6.53 -7.59 14.13
CA VAL A 43 -6.86 -6.18 14.30
C VAL A 43 -6.00 -5.57 15.40
N GLY A 44 -5.34 -4.47 15.08
CA GLY A 44 -4.39 -3.82 15.98
C GLY A 44 -2.97 -4.34 15.84
N GLY A 45 -2.73 -5.33 14.98
CA GLY A 45 -1.41 -5.93 14.81
C GLY A 45 -0.47 -5.19 13.87
N GLY A 46 -0.93 -4.13 13.21
CA GLY A 46 -0.10 -3.36 12.29
C GLY A 46 0.22 -4.07 10.98
N GLN A 47 -0.52 -5.10 10.63
CA GLN A 47 -0.26 -5.90 9.44
C GLN A 47 -0.83 -5.29 8.17
N VAL A 48 -1.77 -4.36 8.31
CA VAL A 48 -2.41 -3.66 7.20
C VAL A 48 -2.40 -2.17 7.49
N LEU A 49 -2.80 -1.36 6.52
CA LEU A 49 -2.87 0.10 6.71
C LEU A 49 -3.77 0.44 7.89
N GLN A 50 -3.38 1.45 8.67
CA GLN A 50 -4.12 1.85 9.87
C GLN A 50 -5.57 2.20 9.54
N GLY A 51 -5.80 2.92 8.44
CA GLY A 51 -7.16 3.27 8.04
C GLY A 51 -8.01 2.06 7.69
N PHE A 52 -7.37 1.02 7.15
CA PHE A 52 -8.04 -0.25 6.86
C PHE A 52 -8.43 -0.95 8.16
N GLU A 53 -7.52 -1.03 9.13
CA GLU A 53 -7.83 -1.62 10.45
C GLU A 53 -8.95 -0.86 11.15
N ASP A 54 -8.88 0.49 11.13
CA ASP A 54 -9.92 1.32 11.77
C ASP A 54 -11.29 1.10 11.14
N ALA A 55 -11.32 0.87 9.82
CA ALA A 55 -12.56 0.68 9.10
C ALA A 55 -13.28 -0.61 9.51
N VAL A 56 -12.54 -1.68 9.81
CA VAL A 56 -13.17 -2.96 10.16
C VAL A 56 -13.67 -3.00 11.60
N LEU A 57 -13.22 -2.07 12.45
CA LEU A 57 -13.69 -2.02 13.83
C LEU A 57 -15.20 -1.81 13.88
N GLY A 58 -15.89 -2.65 14.62
CA GLY A 58 -17.35 -2.57 14.75
C GLY A 58 -18.13 -3.24 13.63
N MET A 59 -17.47 -3.71 12.57
CA MET A 59 -18.16 -4.41 11.49
C MET A 59 -18.55 -5.84 11.91
N GLU A 60 -19.57 -6.35 11.27
CA GLU A 60 -20.08 -7.71 11.50
C GLU A 60 -19.86 -8.56 10.26
N ILE A 61 -19.89 -9.89 10.43
CA ILE A 61 -19.78 -10.82 9.30
C ILE A 61 -20.88 -10.52 8.28
N GLY A 62 -20.49 -10.41 7.02
CA GLY A 62 -21.39 -10.11 5.91
C GLY A 62 -21.57 -8.64 5.63
N GLU A 63 -21.09 -7.78 6.51
CA GLU A 63 -21.18 -6.33 6.31
C GLU A 63 -20.17 -5.86 5.27
N LYS A 64 -20.57 -4.91 4.46
CA LYS A 64 -19.69 -4.25 3.48
C LYS A 64 -19.53 -2.79 3.86
N LYS A 65 -18.32 -2.26 3.60
CA LYS A 65 -18.03 -0.85 3.85
C LYS A 65 -17.11 -0.34 2.75
N ASN A 66 -17.37 0.88 2.31
CA ASN A 66 -16.47 1.59 1.40
C ASN A 66 -15.76 2.68 2.20
N ILE A 67 -14.44 2.73 2.07
CA ILE A 67 -13.66 3.76 2.77
C ILE A 67 -12.77 4.48 1.77
N ARG A 68 -12.40 5.69 2.15
CA ARG A 68 -11.49 6.54 1.41
C ARG A 68 -10.33 6.91 2.34
N LEU A 69 -9.12 6.63 1.92
CA LEU A 69 -7.92 6.97 2.68
C LEU A 69 -7.16 8.08 1.98
N GLU A 70 -6.88 9.16 2.72
CA GLU A 70 -5.98 10.20 2.23
C GLU A 70 -4.54 9.64 2.18
N PRO A 71 -3.62 10.27 1.43
CA PRO A 71 -2.25 9.78 1.35
C PRO A 71 -1.59 9.56 2.70
N SER A 72 -1.83 10.43 3.68
CA SER A 72 -1.25 10.29 5.02
C SER A 72 -1.77 9.07 5.78
N GLN A 73 -2.93 8.56 5.40
CA GLN A 73 -3.54 7.36 5.99
C GLN A 73 -3.24 6.10 5.18
N GLY A 74 -2.71 6.27 3.98
CA GLY A 74 -2.37 5.18 3.07
C GLY A 74 -0.87 4.98 2.99
N TYR A 75 -0.31 5.10 1.80
CA TYR A 75 1.11 4.87 1.55
C TYR A 75 1.97 6.12 1.70
N GLY A 76 1.44 7.14 2.33
CA GLY A 76 2.17 8.37 2.60
C GLY A 76 2.03 9.39 1.49
N GLU A 77 2.41 10.62 1.81
CA GLU A 77 2.39 11.70 0.84
C GLU A 77 3.62 11.65 -0.05
N TYR A 78 3.49 12.14 -1.26
CA TYR A 78 4.62 12.25 -2.16
C TYR A 78 5.62 13.26 -1.61
N SER A 79 6.89 12.90 -1.60
CA SER A 79 7.95 13.78 -1.10
C SER A 79 9.00 14.06 -2.18
N GLN A 80 9.24 15.34 -2.47
CA GLN A 80 10.30 15.75 -3.38
C GLN A 80 11.68 15.39 -2.82
N ASN A 81 11.81 15.24 -1.51
CA ASN A 81 13.06 14.83 -0.88
C ASN A 81 13.47 13.40 -1.24
N LEU A 82 12.55 12.61 -1.76
CA LEU A 82 12.81 11.25 -2.20
C LEU A 82 13.06 11.17 -3.71
N VAL A 83 13.11 12.31 -4.39
CA VAL A 83 13.47 12.38 -5.81
C VAL A 83 14.90 12.90 -5.91
N GLU A 84 15.75 12.18 -6.63
CA GLU A 84 17.16 12.52 -6.72
C GLU A 84 17.65 12.36 -8.15
N THR A 85 18.47 13.32 -8.61
CA THR A 85 19.12 13.23 -9.91
C THR A 85 20.59 12.88 -9.69
N ILE A 86 21.03 11.80 -10.30
CA ILE A 86 22.40 11.30 -10.16
C ILE A 86 23.07 11.20 -11.51
N PRO A 87 24.44 11.18 -11.55
CA PRO A 87 25.14 10.96 -12.80
C PRO A 87 24.79 9.58 -13.38
N ARG A 88 24.52 9.55 -14.67
CA ARG A 88 24.22 8.30 -15.35
C ARG A 88 25.36 7.28 -15.22
N SER A 89 26.61 7.79 -15.20
CA SER A 89 27.80 6.95 -15.04
C SER A 89 27.87 6.21 -13.71
N SER A 90 27.08 6.63 -12.70
CA SER A 90 27.01 5.94 -11.41
C SER A 90 26.29 4.61 -11.47
N ILE A 91 25.57 4.33 -12.56
CA ILE A 91 24.73 3.15 -12.68
C ILE A 91 25.41 2.15 -13.64
N PRO A 92 25.70 0.92 -13.20
CA PRO A 92 26.23 -0.11 -14.09
C PRO A 92 25.24 -0.42 -15.21
N ASN A 93 25.74 -0.69 -16.41
CA ASN A 93 24.93 -1.02 -17.58
C ASN A 93 23.90 0.05 -17.94
N ASN A 94 24.32 1.31 -17.76
CA ASN A 94 23.40 2.45 -17.91
C ASN A 94 22.89 2.67 -19.34
N GLU A 95 23.52 2.09 -20.34
CA GLU A 95 23.05 2.19 -21.73
C GLU A 95 21.73 1.46 -21.99
N LYS A 96 21.34 0.56 -21.09
CA LYS A 96 20.09 -0.21 -21.22
C LYS A 96 18.94 0.36 -20.39
N LEU A 97 19.16 1.49 -19.72
CA LEU A 97 18.13 2.09 -18.88
C LEU A 97 17.01 2.69 -19.71
N THR A 98 15.81 2.56 -19.22
CA THR A 98 14.61 3.20 -19.79
C THR A 98 13.82 3.83 -18.68
N GLU A 99 12.96 4.80 -19.03
CA GLU A 99 12.00 5.32 -18.06
C GLU A 99 11.11 4.16 -17.60
N ASP A 100 10.62 4.23 -16.39
CA ASP A 100 9.83 3.20 -15.72
C ASP A 100 10.63 1.97 -15.26
N THR A 101 11.94 1.93 -15.52
CA THR A 101 12.79 0.87 -14.96
C THR A 101 12.87 1.03 -13.45
N MET A 102 12.78 -0.08 -12.73
CA MET A 102 12.95 -0.09 -11.27
C MET A 102 14.37 -0.49 -10.93
N LEU A 103 14.99 0.28 -10.04
CA LEU A 103 16.33 -0.02 -9.51
C LEU A 103 16.26 -0.20 -8.00
N LEU A 104 17.21 -0.97 -7.45
CA LEU A 104 17.40 -1.03 -6.01
C LEU A 104 18.50 -0.09 -5.61
N VAL A 105 18.19 0.86 -4.73
CA VAL A 105 19.15 1.85 -4.24
C VAL A 105 19.64 1.40 -2.87
N SER A 106 20.96 1.31 -2.71
CA SER A 106 21.56 0.97 -1.42
C SER A 106 21.70 2.21 -0.56
N LEU A 107 21.22 2.13 0.67
CA LEU A 107 21.35 3.21 1.64
C LEU A 107 22.59 3.02 2.52
N PRO A 108 23.07 4.07 3.17
CA PRO A 108 24.26 3.96 4.04
C PRO A 108 24.13 2.94 5.17
N ASP A 109 22.91 2.64 5.62
CA ASP A 109 22.65 1.65 6.66
C ASP A 109 22.64 0.20 6.15
N GLY A 110 22.90 -0.01 4.85
CA GLY A 110 22.91 -1.33 4.24
C GLY A 110 21.58 -1.80 3.68
N SER A 111 20.50 -1.07 3.93
CA SER A 111 19.20 -1.42 3.37
C SER A 111 19.11 -1.03 1.91
N LYS A 112 18.16 -1.63 1.20
CA LYS A 112 17.91 -1.32 -0.20
C LYS A 112 16.46 -0.94 -0.38
N ILE A 113 16.22 0.12 -1.16
CA ILE A 113 14.86 0.55 -1.48
C ILE A 113 14.67 0.60 -2.99
N PRO A 114 13.46 0.30 -3.46
CA PRO A 114 13.18 0.42 -4.89
C PRO A 114 13.06 1.88 -5.31
N ALA A 115 13.53 2.19 -6.50
CA ALA A 115 13.41 3.51 -7.09
C ALA A 115 12.97 3.38 -8.53
N SER A 116 12.09 4.28 -8.97
CA SER A 116 11.65 4.34 -10.36
C SER A 116 12.49 5.36 -11.11
N ILE A 117 12.84 5.06 -12.36
CA ILE A 117 13.49 6.03 -13.22
C ILE A 117 12.40 6.89 -13.87
N THR A 118 12.44 8.20 -13.60
CA THR A 118 11.42 9.12 -14.11
C THR A 118 11.93 9.99 -15.25
N ALA A 119 13.24 10.15 -15.38
CA ALA A 119 13.85 10.91 -16.48
C ALA A 119 15.26 10.42 -16.74
N ILE A 120 15.64 10.37 -17.99
CA ILE A 120 16.99 9.98 -18.43
C ILE A 120 17.49 11.01 -19.43
N THR A 121 18.71 11.51 -19.18
CA THR A 121 19.43 12.32 -20.13
C THR A 121 20.73 11.61 -20.49
N GLU A 122 21.54 12.22 -21.37
CA GLU A 122 22.82 11.64 -21.73
C GLU A 122 23.75 11.54 -20.52
N GLU A 123 23.63 12.46 -19.57
CA GLU A 123 24.52 12.58 -18.43
C GLU A 123 23.93 12.22 -17.08
N THR A 124 22.60 12.26 -16.96
CA THR A 124 21.93 12.08 -15.66
C THR A 124 20.75 11.14 -15.73
N VAL A 125 20.39 10.64 -14.55
CA VAL A 125 19.18 9.83 -14.36
C VAL A 125 18.49 10.36 -13.11
N THR A 126 17.19 10.59 -13.22
CA THR A 126 16.36 11.01 -12.07
C THR A 126 15.66 9.79 -11.50
N LEU A 127 15.84 9.59 -10.19
CA LEU A 127 15.26 8.48 -9.44
C LEU A 127 14.18 8.99 -8.50
N ASP A 128 13.07 8.29 -8.46
CA ASP A 128 11.97 8.56 -7.52
C ASP A 128 11.88 7.39 -6.56
N MET A 129 12.19 7.63 -5.30
CA MET A 129 12.19 6.62 -4.24
C MET A 129 10.91 6.61 -3.43
N ASN A 130 9.91 7.38 -3.84
CA ASN A 130 8.58 7.32 -3.21
C ASN A 130 7.94 5.95 -3.47
N HIS A 131 7.09 5.52 -2.54
CA HIS A 131 6.27 4.35 -2.79
C HIS A 131 5.45 4.60 -4.07
N PRO A 132 5.23 3.58 -4.92
CA PRO A 132 4.47 3.77 -6.16
C PRO A 132 3.08 4.38 -5.97
N LEU A 133 2.49 4.19 -4.80
CA LEU A 133 1.16 4.74 -4.47
C LEU A 133 1.23 5.95 -3.54
N ALA A 134 2.42 6.49 -3.29
CA ALA A 134 2.56 7.71 -2.49
C ALA A 134 1.85 8.87 -3.17
N GLY A 135 1.15 9.67 -2.39
CA GLY A 135 0.37 10.80 -2.89
C GLY A 135 -0.99 10.41 -3.45
N GLU A 136 -1.30 9.13 -3.49
CA GLU A 136 -2.57 8.65 -4.02
C GLU A 136 -3.63 8.54 -2.94
N VAL A 137 -4.86 8.94 -3.29
CA VAL A 137 -6.04 8.65 -2.48
C VAL A 137 -6.46 7.22 -2.78
N LEU A 138 -6.70 6.45 -1.74
CA LEU A 138 -7.05 5.04 -1.89
C LEU A 138 -8.51 4.83 -1.52
N HIS A 139 -9.19 3.97 -2.27
CA HIS A 139 -10.56 3.56 -1.99
C HIS A 139 -10.57 2.06 -1.76
N PHE A 140 -11.17 1.62 -0.67
CA PHE A 140 -11.32 0.20 -0.39
C PHE A 140 -12.79 -0.15 -0.22
N GLU A 141 -13.22 -1.19 -0.91
CA GLU A 141 -14.48 -1.86 -0.62
C GLU A 141 -14.12 -3.10 0.18
N ILE A 142 -14.64 -3.20 1.41
CA ILE A 142 -14.28 -4.25 2.36
C ILE A 142 -15.54 -5.03 2.73
N LYS A 143 -15.46 -6.36 2.68
CA LYS A 143 -16.52 -7.23 3.17
C LYS A 143 -15.94 -8.19 4.19
N VAL A 144 -16.50 -8.21 5.39
CA VAL A 144 -16.07 -9.14 6.43
C VAL A 144 -16.69 -10.50 6.17
N VAL A 145 -15.87 -11.54 6.07
CA VAL A 145 -16.32 -12.89 5.81
C VAL A 145 -16.04 -13.84 6.97
N GLY A 146 -15.22 -13.44 7.93
CA GLY A 146 -14.97 -14.26 9.12
C GLY A 146 -14.41 -13.43 10.27
N ILE A 147 -14.74 -13.85 11.50
CA ILE A 147 -14.22 -13.25 12.73
C ILE A 147 -13.89 -14.39 13.69
N ASN A 148 -12.69 -14.37 14.24
CA ASN A 148 -12.27 -15.29 15.29
C ASN A 148 -12.03 -14.57 16.60
#